data_00aebc2a20f7f713d9712a6959ef8073
#
_entry.id   00aebc2a20f7f713d9712a6959ef8073
#
_cell.length_a   1.000
_cell.length_b   1.000
_cell.length_c   1.000
_cell.angle_alpha   90.00
_cell.angle_beta   90.00
_cell.angle_gamma   90.00
#
_symmetry.space_group_name_H-M   'P 1'
#
loop_
_entity.id
_entity.type
_entity.pdbx_description
1 polymer ?
#
loop_
_entity_poly.entity_id
_entity_poly.type
_entity_poly.pdbx_seq_one_letter_code
_entity_poly.pdbx_strand_id
1 'polypeptide(L)'
;MNDTWDLSILYKGFDDPAFTGDMAALDAAIRSMNALAAQAAALPHADLVHRYVDGQLQLTTLISKLFIFCSLRTSANTADNQANSLSDQISAKISGCAAADASLRHTLAAFDDLDAIIDADPALAEYRYLLRNIRRDSKYLLSDKEEELFARMNISGASAWESLRDNLTSSVKVEYNGGVTNLSAIRNLAYDPDPAVRKSAYEAELACYDKIKDSVAFALNSIKLQVINECQVRGYASPLDKALYQSRMKRETLEALLGAMDEYMPKFWQYLRAKAKALGYESGLPWYELFAPMGKSDKKYTTQDAKNYLLNIFGGFDSQLHDMVERAFDEAWIDFYPRNGKVGGAFDCGVPSARQSRVLTNFDGAFGDIVTLAHELGHAFHDQQVFTHPLICQEYSMPVAETASTFNEVLTVTAAIQAAQDKDEKLALIESQLSDACQIICDIYSRFLFESSVFEARPQEFLDADRLCQLMLEAQKKAYGDGLDQTCLHPYMWLCKGHYYSGSLSFYNFPYAFGGLFARGLYAKYQQEGEKFVPLYKEMLHATSVNDVEDTAKIAGIDLTDKAFWRQGLQSLADEIDLFCDLVK
;
A
#
# COMPACT_ATOMS: atom_id res chain seq x y z
N MET A 1 -19.09 -3.49 -23.83
CA MET A 1 -18.18 -3.59 -22.67
C MET A 1 -17.99 -5.04 -22.36
N ASN A 2 -16.76 -5.51 -22.17
CA ASN A 2 -16.47 -6.90 -21.78
C ASN A 2 -16.51 -7.00 -20.24
N ASP A 3 -16.99 -8.14 -19.73
CA ASP A 3 -17.06 -8.38 -18.28
C ASP A 3 -15.71 -8.80 -17.69
N THR A 4 -14.76 -9.18 -18.53
CA THR A 4 -13.42 -9.63 -18.16
C THR A 4 -12.36 -8.91 -18.98
N TRP A 5 -11.18 -8.79 -18.42
CA TRP A 5 -10.03 -8.21 -19.12
C TRP A 5 -9.52 -9.06 -20.29
N ASP A 6 -8.84 -8.40 -21.25
CA ASP A 6 -8.11 -9.07 -22.34
C ASP A 6 -6.59 -9.09 -22.03
N LEU A 7 -6.03 -10.30 -21.96
CA LEU A 7 -4.60 -10.53 -21.73
C LEU A 7 -3.82 -10.83 -23.02
N SER A 8 -4.49 -10.86 -24.19
CA SER A 8 -3.85 -11.21 -25.48
C SER A 8 -2.78 -10.21 -25.92
N ILE A 9 -2.79 -9.00 -25.32
CA ILE A 9 -1.75 -7.98 -25.50
C ILE A 9 -0.39 -8.41 -24.94
N LEU A 10 -0.38 -9.30 -23.95
CA LEU A 10 0.82 -9.94 -23.44
C LEU A 10 1.12 -11.21 -24.21
N TYR A 11 0.21 -12.18 -24.12
CA TYR A 11 0.29 -13.46 -24.82
C TYR A 11 -1.12 -14.02 -25.06
N LYS A 12 -1.28 -14.78 -26.13
CA LYS A 12 -2.56 -15.45 -26.46
C LYS A 12 -2.83 -16.69 -25.59
N GLY A 13 -1.81 -17.20 -24.92
CA GLY A 13 -1.85 -18.36 -24.04
C GLY A 13 -0.44 -18.84 -23.73
N PHE A 14 -0.32 -19.90 -22.92
CA PHE A 14 0.99 -20.48 -22.60
C PHE A 14 1.64 -21.23 -23.77
N ASP A 15 0.84 -21.64 -24.77
CA ASP A 15 1.31 -22.23 -26.00
C ASP A 15 1.70 -21.19 -27.07
N ASP A 16 1.57 -19.90 -26.77
CA ASP A 16 1.98 -18.82 -27.65
C ASP A 16 3.51 -18.93 -27.91
N PRO A 17 3.97 -18.96 -29.16
CA PRO A 17 5.39 -18.93 -29.47
C PRO A 17 6.14 -17.76 -28.87
N ALA A 18 5.46 -16.61 -28.63
CA ALA A 18 6.04 -15.47 -27.96
C ALA A 18 6.32 -15.76 -26.48
N PHE A 19 5.41 -16.47 -25.78
CA PHE A 19 5.63 -16.85 -24.37
C PHE A 19 6.82 -17.81 -24.23
N THR A 20 6.86 -18.84 -25.04
CA THR A 20 7.95 -19.82 -25.03
C THR A 20 9.29 -19.21 -25.47
N GLY A 21 9.26 -18.26 -26.41
CA GLY A 21 10.43 -17.50 -26.85
C GLY A 21 10.96 -16.60 -25.71
N ASP A 22 10.09 -15.87 -25.01
CA ASP A 22 10.47 -15.01 -23.88
C ASP A 22 11.01 -15.83 -22.69
N MET A 23 10.47 -17.03 -22.42
CA MET A 23 11.03 -17.97 -21.43
C MET A 23 12.47 -18.40 -21.76
N ALA A 24 12.76 -18.69 -23.05
CA ALA A 24 14.11 -19.02 -23.49
C ALA A 24 15.04 -17.79 -23.47
N ALA A 25 14.52 -16.61 -23.80
CA ALA A 25 15.26 -15.36 -23.72
C ALA A 25 15.61 -14.99 -22.27
N LEU A 26 14.72 -15.27 -21.30
CA LEU A 26 14.98 -15.11 -19.86
C LEU A 26 16.18 -15.95 -19.41
N ASP A 27 16.26 -17.22 -19.82
CA ASP A 27 17.43 -18.06 -19.53
C ASP A 27 18.73 -17.49 -20.12
N ALA A 28 18.66 -16.90 -21.32
CA ALA A 28 19.82 -16.28 -21.94
C ALA A 28 20.24 -14.98 -21.22
N ALA A 29 19.27 -14.15 -20.81
CA ALA A 29 19.53 -12.93 -20.05
C ALA A 29 20.16 -13.23 -18.68
N ILE A 30 19.67 -14.24 -17.96
CA ILE A 30 20.25 -14.70 -16.69
C ILE A 30 21.70 -15.15 -16.89
N ARG A 31 21.99 -15.95 -17.93
CA ARG A 31 23.36 -16.36 -18.25
C ARG A 31 24.26 -15.15 -18.57
N SER A 32 23.74 -14.16 -19.28
CA SER A 32 24.47 -12.94 -19.61
C SER A 32 24.83 -12.12 -18.36
N MET A 33 23.88 -11.96 -17.43
CA MET A 33 24.15 -11.26 -16.16
C MET A 33 25.17 -11.99 -15.30
N ASN A 34 25.09 -13.32 -15.19
CA ASN A 34 26.09 -14.13 -14.49
C ASN A 34 27.49 -14.01 -15.13
N ALA A 35 27.57 -13.99 -16.45
CA ALA A 35 28.83 -13.80 -17.18
C ALA A 35 29.41 -12.39 -17.00
N LEU A 36 28.53 -11.36 -16.97
CA LEU A 36 28.92 -9.98 -16.69
C LEU A 36 29.53 -9.83 -15.29
N ALA A 37 28.89 -10.41 -14.27
CA ALA A 37 29.43 -10.41 -12.90
C ALA A 37 30.80 -11.08 -12.81
N ALA A 38 30.99 -12.20 -13.49
CA ALA A 38 32.28 -12.91 -13.53
C ALA A 38 33.42 -12.11 -14.19
N GLN A 39 33.08 -11.15 -15.07
CA GLN A 39 34.04 -10.32 -15.81
C GLN A 39 34.15 -8.89 -15.28
N ALA A 40 33.35 -8.51 -14.30
CA ALA A 40 33.17 -7.12 -13.85
C ALA A 40 34.51 -6.42 -13.52
N ALA A 41 35.41 -7.10 -12.81
CA ALA A 41 36.70 -6.54 -12.41
C ALA A 41 37.68 -6.28 -13.59
N ALA A 42 37.43 -6.83 -14.75
CA ALA A 42 38.30 -6.66 -15.94
C ALA A 42 37.77 -5.61 -16.92
N LEU A 43 36.55 -5.11 -16.71
CA LEU A 43 35.92 -4.13 -17.60
C LEU A 43 36.26 -2.69 -17.18
N PRO A 44 36.37 -1.75 -18.14
CA PRO A 44 36.37 -0.33 -17.83
C PRO A 44 35.05 0.03 -17.09
N HIS A 45 35.11 0.95 -16.14
CA HIS A 45 33.99 1.32 -15.30
C HIS A 45 32.75 1.76 -16.12
N ALA A 46 32.94 2.64 -17.09
CA ALA A 46 31.85 3.09 -17.96
C ALA A 46 31.20 1.94 -18.75
N ASP A 47 32.00 1.02 -19.29
CA ASP A 47 31.50 -0.15 -20.02
C ASP A 47 30.67 -1.07 -19.09
N LEU A 48 31.12 -1.23 -17.83
CA LEU A 48 30.38 -2.05 -16.87
C LEU A 48 29.04 -1.40 -16.51
N VAL A 49 29.00 -0.07 -16.29
CA VAL A 49 27.75 0.66 -16.03
C VAL A 49 26.74 0.44 -17.16
N HIS A 50 27.16 0.65 -18.42
CA HIS A 50 26.27 0.44 -19.57
C HIS A 50 25.75 -1.00 -19.68
N ARG A 51 26.65 -1.99 -19.61
CA ARG A 51 26.26 -3.40 -19.70
C ARG A 51 25.35 -3.82 -18.55
N TYR A 52 25.53 -3.27 -17.36
CA TYR A 52 24.66 -3.50 -16.22
C TYR A 52 23.26 -2.96 -16.50
N VAL A 53 23.15 -1.71 -16.93
CA VAL A 53 21.86 -1.05 -17.25
C VAL A 53 21.14 -1.81 -18.36
N ASP A 54 21.83 -2.13 -19.46
CA ASP A 54 21.24 -2.88 -20.59
C ASP A 54 20.76 -4.27 -20.16
N GLY A 55 21.60 -4.98 -19.39
CA GLY A 55 21.27 -6.31 -18.87
C GLY A 55 20.08 -6.30 -17.92
N GLN A 56 20.02 -5.35 -17.01
CA GLN A 56 18.89 -5.15 -16.09
C GLN A 56 17.62 -4.80 -16.85
N LEU A 57 17.69 -3.91 -17.82
CA LEU A 57 16.52 -3.52 -18.63
C LEU A 57 15.97 -4.73 -19.40
N GLN A 58 16.85 -5.54 -20.04
CA GLN A 58 16.45 -6.75 -20.73
C GLN A 58 15.81 -7.77 -19.78
N LEU A 59 16.48 -8.03 -18.65
CA LEU A 59 16.00 -8.99 -17.64
C LEU A 59 14.64 -8.59 -17.07
N THR A 60 14.52 -7.34 -16.63
CA THR A 60 13.28 -6.81 -16.04
C THR A 60 12.13 -6.79 -17.07
N THR A 61 12.40 -6.49 -18.34
CA THR A 61 11.38 -6.53 -19.39
C THR A 61 10.80 -7.92 -19.58
N LEU A 62 11.64 -8.95 -19.61
CA LEU A 62 11.21 -10.34 -19.76
C LEU A 62 10.46 -10.83 -18.51
N ILE A 63 11.02 -10.55 -17.34
CA ILE A 63 10.40 -10.92 -16.04
C ILE A 63 9.02 -10.29 -15.92
N SER A 64 8.93 -8.96 -16.11
CA SER A 64 7.68 -8.22 -15.99
C SER A 64 6.59 -8.82 -16.88
N LYS A 65 6.88 -9.02 -18.17
CA LYS A 65 5.90 -9.52 -19.13
C LYS A 65 5.43 -10.95 -18.81
N LEU A 66 6.35 -11.85 -18.49
CA LEU A 66 6.05 -13.25 -18.16
C LEU A 66 5.29 -13.36 -16.84
N PHE A 67 5.77 -12.66 -15.80
CA PHE A 67 5.19 -12.75 -14.46
C PHE A 67 3.81 -12.09 -14.37
N ILE A 68 3.61 -10.92 -15.01
CA ILE A 68 2.32 -10.24 -15.06
C ILE A 68 1.27 -11.15 -15.72
N PHE A 69 1.61 -11.81 -16.83
CA PHE A 69 0.67 -12.72 -17.49
C PHE A 69 0.24 -13.88 -16.59
N CYS A 70 1.18 -14.53 -15.92
CA CYS A 70 0.89 -15.62 -14.99
C CYS A 70 0.05 -15.12 -13.81
N SER A 71 0.44 -13.99 -13.20
CA SER A 71 -0.24 -13.39 -12.04
C SER A 71 -1.68 -13.00 -12.35
N LEU A 72 -1.92 -12.32 -13.48
CA LEU A 72 -3.27 -11.92 -13.88
C LEU A 72 -4.17 -13.13 -14.16
N ARG A 73 -3.63 -14.20 -14.76
CA ARG A 73 -4.38 -15.45 -14.94
C ARG A 73 -4.73 -16.11 -13.62
N THR A 74 -3.77 -16.19 -12.70
CA THR A 74 -4.01 -16.74 -11.35
C THR A 74 -5.01 -15.90 -10.57
N SER A 75 -4.94 -14.57 -10.67
CA SER A 75 -5.89 -13.68 -9.98
C SER A 75 -7.31 -13.83 -10.51
N ALA A 76 -7.47 -14.03 -11.81
CA ALA A 76 -8.76 -14.31 -12.42
C ALA A 76 -9.30 -15.72 -12.12
N ASN A 77 -8.39 -16.68 -11.87
CA ASN A 77 -8.72 -18.06 -11.49
C ASN A 77 -7.59 -18.71 -10.69
N THR A 78 -7.71 -18.73 -9.36
CA THR A 78 -6.73 -19.31 -8.44
C THR A 78 -6.48 -20.81 -8.66
N ALA A 79 -7.37 -21.50 -9.37
CA ALA A 79 -7.23 -22.90 -9.75
C ALA A 79 -6.47 -23.10 -11.09
N ASP A 80 -5.93 -22.04 -11.71
CA ASP A 80 -5.08 -22.18 -12.90
C ASP A 80 -3.69 -22.74 -12.51
N ASN A 81 -3.63 -24.07 -12.37
CA ASN A 81 -2.41 -24.78 -11.98
C ASN A 81 -1.24 -24.55 -12.93
N GLN A 82 -1.52 -24.30 -14.22
CA GLN A 82 -0.47 -24.03 -15.20
C GLN A 82 0.16 -22.65 -14.96
N ALA A 83 -0.65 -21.62 -14.69
CA ALA A 83 -0.17 -20.30 -14.36
C ALA A 83 0.66 -20.32 -13.06
N ASN A 84 0.18 -21.01 -12.02
CA ASN A 84 0.89 -21.18 -10.75
C ASN A 84 2.25 -21.85 -10.95
N SER A 85 2.28 -22.99 -11.66
CA SER A 85 3.52 -23.73 -11.93
C SER A 85 4.54 -22.92 -12.75
N LEU A 86 4.07 -22.11 -13.70
CA LEU A 86 4.95 -21.24 -14.50
C LEU A 86 5.48 -20.06 -13.69
N SER A 87 4.66 -19.47 -12.81
CA SER A 87 5.14 -18.46 -11.85
C SER A 87 6.27 -18.98 -10.98
N ASP A 88 6.12 -20.19 -10.44
CA ASP A 88 7.16 -20.84 -9.64
C ASP A 88 8.44 -21.09 -10.46
N GLN A 89 8.31 -21.54 -11.71
CA GLN A 89 9.45 -21.74 -12.60
C GLN A 89 10.17 -20.42 -12.93
N ILE A 90 9.43 -19.34 -13.19
CA ILE A 90 9.99 -18.01 -13.44
C ILE A 90 10.74 -17.54 -12.19
N SER A 91 10.14 -17.65 -11.02
CA SER A 91 10.76 -17.28 -9.74
C SER A 91 12.05 -18.08 -9.47
N ALA A 92 12.03 -19.39 -9.72
CA ALA A 92 13.21 -20.25 -9.60
C ALA A 92 14.33 -19.85 -10.58
N LYS A 93 13.99 -19.46 -11.83
CA LYS A 93 14.98 -18.95 -12.79
C LYS A 93 15.60 -17.64 -12.34
N ILE A 94 14.78 -16.67 -11.88
CA ILE A 94 15.23 -15.35 -11.41
C ILE A 94 16.22 -15.51 -10.25
N SER A 95 15.97 -16.42 -9.32
CA SER A 95 16.88 -16.67 -8.19
C SER A 95 18.29 -17.08 -8.65
N GLY A 96 18.43 -17.60 -9.87
CA GLY A 96 19.72 -17.97 -10.47
C GLY A 96 20.62 -16.79 -10.83
N CYS A 97 20.15 -15.54 -10.83
CA CYS A 97 20.98 -14.36 -11.08
C CYS A 97 21.09 -13.42 -9.87
N ALA A 98 20.44 -13.72 -8.74
CA ALA A 98 20.42 -12.83 -7.57
C ALA A 98 21.84 -12.53 -7.02
N ALA A 99 22.69 -13.54 -6.93
CA ALA A 99 24.07 -13.36 -6.47
C ALA A 99 24.91 -12.50 -7.46
N ALA A 100 24.68 -12.67 -8.77
CA ALA A 100 25.35 -11.88 -9.79
C ALA A 100 24.90 -10.41 -9.75
N ASP A 101 23.62 -10.15 -9.57
CA ASP A 101 23.11 -8.79 -9.42
C ASP A 101 23.68 -8.12 -8.17
N ALA A 102 23.66 -8.78 -7.02
CA ALA A 102 24.25 -8.27 -5.80
C ALA A 102 25.74 -7.93 -5.97
N SER A 103 26.53 -8.82 -6.59
CA SER A 103 27.95 -8.59 -6.85
C SER A 103 28.20 -7.41 -7.79
N LEU A 104 27.37 -7.27 -8.84
CA LEU A 104 27.45 -6.14 -9.77
C LEU A 104 27.11 -4.82 -9.05
N ARG A 105 26.07 -4.78 -8.25
CA ARG A 105 25.69 -3.59 -7.46
C ARG A 105 26.79 -3.19 -6.47
N HIS A 106 27.41 -4.17 -5.78
CA HIS A 106 28.58 -3.91 -4.91
C HIS A 106 29.75 -3.31 -5.70
N THR A 107 30.04 -3.88 -6.87
CA THR A 107 31.14 -3.39 -7.74
C THR A 107 30.87 -1.97 -8.20
N LEU A 108 29.66 -1.67 -8.70
CA LEU A 108 29.28 -0.32 -9.16
C LEU A 108 29.29 0.69 -8.02
N ALA A 109 28.81 0.30 -6.84
CA ALA A 109 28.80 1.18 -5.66
C ALA A 109 30.21 1.58 -5.18
N ALA A 110 31.21 0.73 -5.44
CA ALA A 110 32.61 0.97 -5.08
C ALA A 110 33.35 1.89 -6.06
N PHE A 111 32.76 2.28 -7.20
CA PHE A 111 33.40 3.14 -8.18
C PHE A 111 33.47 4.59 -7.69
N ASP A 112 34.67 5.11 -7.45
CA ASP A 112 34.85 6.51 -7.05
C ASP A 112 34.40 7.50 -8.14
N ASP A 113 34.47 7.10 -9.41
CA ASP A 113 34.14 7.89 -10.59
C ASP A 113 32.69 7.67 -11.11
N LEU A 114 31.82 6.93 -10.39
CA LEU A 114 30.47 6.61 -10.83
C LEU A 114 29.64 7.87 -11.17
N ASP A 115 29.67 8.90 -10.33
CA ASP A 115 28.95 10.15 -10.60
C ASP A 115 29.51 10.87 -11.84
N ALA A 116 30.83 10.84 -12.04
CA ALA A 116 31.47 11.45 -13.22
C ALA A 116 31.07 10.70 -14.51
N ILE A 117 30.97 9.37 -14.47
CA ILE A 117 30.49 8.54 -15.59
C ILE A 117 29.05 8.89 -15.93
N ILE A 118 28.16 8.96 -14.91
CA ILE A 118 26.75 9.27 -15.10
C ILE A 118 26.58 10.68 -15.68
N ASP A 119 27.30 11.67 -15.16
CA ASP A 119 27.13 13.06 -15.57
C ASP A 119 27.80 13.37 -16.94
N ALA A 120 28.77 12.57 -17.36
CA ALA A 120 29.43 12.71 -18.66
C ALA A 120 28.66 12.08 -19.83
N ASP A 121 27.74 11.15 -19.56
CA ASP A 121 27.05 10.41 -20.61
C ASP A 121 25.53 10.68 -20.62
N PRO A 122 25.02 11.42 -21.63
CA PRO A 122 23.59 11.67 -21.76
C PRO A 122 22.72 10.41 -21.85
N ALA A 123 23.26 9.27 -22.30
CA ALA A 123 22.51 8.00 -22.35
C ALA A 123 22.21 7.45 -20.95
N LEU A 124 22.97 7.84 -19.94
CA LEU A 124 22.75 7.45 -18.55
C LEU A 124 21.87 8.45 -17.76
N ALA A 125 21.45 9.55 -18.37
CA ALA A 125 20.70 10.61 -17.68
C ALA A 125 19.40 10.11 -17.03
N GLU A 126 18.65 9.24 -17.70
CA GLU A 126 17.40 8.67 -17.18
C GLU A 126 17.64 7.63 -16.06
N TYR A 127 18.82 7.05 -16.00
CA TYR A 127 19.21 6.05 -14.99
C TYR A 127 19.94 6.67 -13.78
N ARG A 128 20.15 7.99 -13.79
CA ARG A 128 20.92 8.71 -12.76
C ARG A 128 20.43 8.42 -11.35
N TYR A 129 19.13 8.47 -11.13
CA TYR A 129 18.54 8.21 -9.81
C TYR A 129 18.76 6.75 -9.36
N LEU A 130 18.51 5.79 -10.24
CA LEU A 130 18.75 4.36 -9.99
C LEU A 130 20.22 4.10 -9.62
N LEU A 131 21.16 4.58 -10.42
CA LEU A 131 22.58 4.36 -10.24
C LEU A 131 23.11 5.02 -8.96
N ARG A 132 22.65 6.23 -8.66
CA ARG A 132 22.99 6.92 -7.40
C ARG A 132 22.41 6.22 -6.18
N ASN A 133 21.22 5.61 -6.30
CA ASN A 133 20.65 4.81 -5.23
C ASN A 133 21.46 3.54 -4.98
N ILE A 134 22.00 2.86 -5.99
CA ILE A 134 22.93 1.73 -5.80
C ILE A 134 24.08 2.13 -4.87
N ARG A 135 24.68 3.30 -5.10
CA ARG A 135 25.76 3.83 -4.25
C ARG A 135 25.26 4.25 -2.86
N ARG A 136 24.08 4.88 -2.78
CA ARG A 136 23.45 5.27 -1.50
C ARG A 136 23.16 4.05 -0.62
N ASP A 137 22.67 2.97 -1.23
CA ASP A 137 22.27 1.75 -0.54
C ASP A 137 23.48 0.95 -0.04
N SER A 138 24.62 1.06 -0.71
CA SER A 138 25.83 0.29 -0.38
C SER A 138 26.34 0.48 1.04
N LYS A 139 26.08 1.64 1.66
CA LYS A 139 26.47 1.91 3.05
C LYS A 139 25.76 1.03 4.09
N TYR A 140 24.65 0.37 3.71
CA TYR A 140 23.89 -0.51 4.57
C TYR A 140 24.03 -1.99 4.21
N LEU A 141 24.84 -2.28 3.18
CA LEU A 141 25.15 -3.64 2.80
C LEU A 141 26.19 -4.25 3.74
N LEU A 142 25.99 -5.52 4.03
CA LEU A 142 26.98 -6.34 4.73
C LEU A 142 27.94 -6.97 3.71
N SER A 143 28.99 -7.64 4.18
CA SER A 143 29.80 -8.45 3.28
C SER A 143 28.98 -9.59 2.66
N ASP A 144 29.37 -10.09 1.49
CA ASP A 144 28.66 -11.20 0.79
C ASP A 144 28.42 -12.41 1.68
N LYS A 145 29.38 -12.76 2.56
CA LYS A 145 29.26 -13.87 3.49
C LYS A 145 28.25 -13.60 4.59
N GLU A 146 28.21 -12.36 5.08
CA GLU A 146 27.24 -11.96 6.11
C GLU A 146 25.84 -11.87 5.52
N GLU A 147 25.67 -11.34 4.28
CA GLU A 147 24.38 -11.34 3.58
C GLU A 147 23.86 -12.77 3.35
N GLU A 148 24.73 -13.68 2.90
CA GLU A 148 24.38 -15.08 2.73
C GLU A 148 23.97 -15.73 4.06
N LEU A 149 24.74 -15.48 5.12
CA LEU A 149 24.42 -16.00 6.46
C LEU A 149 23.10 -15.43 6.97
N PHE A 150 22.90 -14.11 6.84
CA PHE A 150 21.67 -13.46 7.27
C PHE A 150 20.44 -14.01 6.52
N ALA A 151 20.52 -14.14 5.18
CA ALA A 151 19.45 -14.71 4.38
C ALA A 151 19.07 -16.14 4.82
N ARG A 152 20.07 -17.00 5.09
CA ARG A 152 19.84 -18.36 5.57
C ARG A 152 19.22 -18.38 6.98
N MET A 153 19.70 -17.53 7.89
CA MET A 153 19.18 -17.43 9.25
C MET A 153 17.76 -16.85 9.27
N ASN A 154 17.42 -15.94 8.36
CA ASN A 154 16.10 -15.33 8.27
C ASN A 154 15.01 -16.36 7.97
N ILE A 155 15.31 -17.45 7.24
CA ILE A 155 14.34 -18.52 6.93
C ILE A 155 13.79 -19.14 8.21
N SER A 156 14.65 -19.40 9.21
CA SER A 156 14.27 -19.91 10.53
C SER A 156 14.07 -18.81 11.58
N GLY A 157 14.38 -17.57 11.23
CA GLY A 157 14.19 -16.35 12.02
C GLY A 157 12.84 -15.70 11.75
N ALA A 158 12.87 -14.42 11.36
CA ALA A 158 11.65 -13.62 11.19
C ALA A 158 10.62 -14.26 10.25
N SER A 159 11.05 -14.86 9.12
CA SER A 159 10.12 -15.52 8.18
C SER A 159 9.37 -16.71 8.80
N ALA A 160 10.03 -17.50 9.65
CA ALA A 160 9.36 -18.61 10.34
C ALA A 160 8.36 -18.11 11.39
N TRP A 161 8.68 -17.03 12.10
CA TRP A 161 7.80 -16.43 13.09
C TRP A 161 6.59 -15.72 12.45
N GLU A 162 6.78 -15.07 11.31
CA GLU A 162 5.71 -14.53 10.47
C GLU A 162 4.75 -15.63 10.02
N SER A 163 5.30 -16.72 9.44
CA SER A 163 4.52 -17.89 9.02
C SER A 163 3.77 -18.56 10.18
N LEU A 164 4.38 -18.62 11.36
CA LEU A 164 3.70 -19.15 12.56
C LEU A 164 2.51 -18.29 12.95
N ARG A 165 2.69 -16.95 13.00
CA ARG A 165 1.60 -16.03 13.32
C ARG A 165 0.46 -16.17 12.32
N ASP A 166 0.75 -16.23 11.02
CA ASP A 166 -0.27 -16.33 9.95
C ASP A 166 -1.02 -17.67 10.04
N ASN A 167 -0.30 -18.75 10.33
CA ASN A 167 -0.93 -20.06 10.56
C ASN A 167 -1.85 -20.02 11.78
N LEU A 168 -1.40 -19.47 12.91
CA LEU A 168 -2.20 -19.38 14.13
C LEU A 168 -3.47 -18.53 13.92
N THR A 169 -3.36 -17.37 13.27
CA THR A 169 -4.51 -16.47 13.06
C THR A 169 -5.48 -17.00 12.01
N SER A 170 -5.01 -17.73 10.99
CA SER A 170 -5.88 -18.34 9.98
C SER A 170 -6.56 -19.61 10.46
N SER A 171 -5.95 -20.36 11.38
CA SER A 171 -6.44 -21.65 11.87
C SER A 171 -7.22 -21.58 13.19
N VAL A 172 -7.11 -20.48 13.95
CA VAL A 172 -7.80 -20.33 15.23
C VAL A 172 -9.32 -20.42 15.03
N LYS A 173 -9.94 -21.25 15.84
CA LYS A 173 -11.40 -21.47 15.81
C LYS A 173 -12.08 -20.49 16.74
N VAL A 174 -13.08 -19.80 16.18
CA VAL A 174 -13.96 -18.86 16.91
C VAL A 174 -15.28 -19.54 17.17
N GLU A 175 -15.65 -19.62 18.44
CA GLU A 175 -16.96 -20.13 18.86
C GLU A 175 -17.98 -19.00 18.76
N TYR A 176 -19.03 -19.18 17.95
CA TYR A 176 -20.02 -18.15 17.69
C TYR A 176 -21.39 -18.76 17.41
N ASN A 177 -22.44 -18.30 18.13
CA ASN A 177 -23.83 -18.74 17.98
C ASN A 177 -24.03 -20.26 18.00
N GLY A 178 -23.31 -20.98 18.89
CA GLY A 178 -23.39 -22.44 19.01
C GLY A 178 -22.69 -23.23 17.90
N GLY A 179 -21.99 -22.56 17.02
CA GLY A 179 -21.14 -23.11 15.95
C GLY A 179 -19.68 -22.71 16.08
N VAL A 180 -18.88 -23.08 15.09
CA VAL A 180 -17.46 -22.72 14.98
C VAL A 180 -17.24 -22.06 13.62
N THR A 181 -16.54 -20.93 13.64
CA THR A 181 -16.15 -20.19 12.43
C THR A 181 -14.67 -19.79 12.49
N ASN A 182 -14.19 -19.04 11.51
CA ASN A 182 -12.84 -18.50 11.45
C ASN A 182 -12.79 -17.00 11.84
N LEU A 183 -11.59 -16.52 12.12
CA LEU A 183 -11.37 -15.14 12.57
C LEU A 183 -11.80 -14.10 11.52
N SER A 184 -11.54 -14.33 10.23
CA SER A 184 -11.92 -13.39 9.17
C SER A 184 -13.44 -13.23 9.07
N ALA A 185 -14.19 -14.33 9.15
CA ALA A 185 -15.64 -14.29 9.10
C ALA A 185 -16.23 -13.52 10.30
N ILE A 186 -15.70 -13.71 11.51
CA ILE A 186 -16.15 -12.96 12.71
C ILE A 186 -15.85 -11.47 12.56
N ARG A 187 -14.66 -11.10 12.10
CA ARG A 187 -14.27 -9.69 11.93
C ARG A 187 -15.11 -8.96 10.89
N ASN A 188 -15.55 -9.66 9.85
CA ASN A 188 -16.44 -9.08 8.84
C ASN A 188 -17.82 -8.71 9.41
N LEU A 189 -18.25 -9.32 10.51
CA LEU A 189 -19.49 -8.94 11.20
C LEU A 189 -19.44 -7.57 11.90
N ALA A 190 -18.28 -6.91 11.94
CA ALA A 190 -18.16 -5.52 12.40
C ALA A 190 -18.95 -4.53 11.53
N TYR A 191 -19.28 -4.91 10.30
CA TYR A 191 -20.09 -4.11 9.35
C TYR A 191 -21.57 -4.51 9.32
N ASP A 192 -21.99 -5.48 10.14
CA ASP A 192 -23.39 -5.93 10.18
C ASP A 192 -24.31 -4.77 10.62
N PRO A 193 -25.49 -4.60 10.01
CA PRO A 193 -26.44 -3.56 10.41
C PRO A 193 -27.00 -3.76 11.83
N ASP A 194 -27.03 -5.00 12.36
CA ASP A 194 -27.51 -5.27 13.72
C ASP A 194 -26.42 -5.05 14.77
N PRO A 195 -26.61 -4.09 15.72
CA PRO A 195 -25.65 -3.84 16.80
C PRO A 195 -25.42 -5.05 17.72
N ALA A 196 -26.42 -5.93 17.89
CA ALA A 196 -26.25 -7.13 18.70
C ALA A 196 -25.30 -8.13 18.03
N VAL A 197 -25.33 -8.22 16.70
CA VAL A 197 -24.40 -9.04 15.91
C VAL A 197 -22.98 -8.47 16.02
N ARG A 198 -22.77 -7.16 15.81
CA ARG A 198 -21.46 -6.52 15.93
C ARG A 198 -20.85 -6.74 17.32
N LYS A 199 -21.64 -6.54 18.38
CA LYS A 199 -21.19 -6.73 19.76
C LYS A 199 -20.82 -8.19 20.04
N SER A 200 -21.68 -9.14 19.71
CA SER A 200 -21.41 -10.55 19.96
C SER A 200 -20.24 -11.09 19.14
N ALA A 201 -20.03 -10.58 17.92
CA ALA A 201 -18.88 -10.90 17.09
C ALA A 201 -17.58 -10.37 17.71
N TYR A 202 -17.56 -9.14 18.20
CA TYR A 202 -16.43 -8.56 18.92
C TYR A 202 -16.06 -9.36 20.17
N GLU A 203 -17.04 -9.75 21.00
CA GLU A 203 -16.82 -10.56 22.19
C GLU A 203 -16.22 -11.94 21.83
N ALA A 204 -16.73 -12.58 20.77
CA ALA A 204 -16.22 -13.85 20.27
C ALA A 204 -14.80 -13.70 19.68
N GLU A 205 -14.52 -12.61 18.98
CA GLU A 205 -13.18 -12.26 18.50
C GLU A 205 -12.19 -12.16 19.65
N LEU A 206 -12.47 -11.34 20.67
CA LEU A 206 -11.59 -11.18 21.83
C LEU A 206 -11.32 -12.50 22.55
N ALA A 207 -12.36 -13.32 22.78
CA ALA A 207 -12.22 -14.61 23.43
C ALA A 207 -11.35 -15.60 22.65
N CYS A 208 -11.35 -15.54 21.31
CA CYS A 208 -10.53 -16.46 20.54
C CYS A 208 -9.03 -16.20 20.67
N TYR A 209 -8.61 -14.96 20.91
CA TYR A 209 -7.20 -14.58 21.01
C TYR A 209 -6.51 -15.18 22.24
N ASP A 210 -7.22 -15.48 23.32
CA ASP A 210 -6.67 -16.18 24.47
C ASP A 210 -6.01 -17.53 24.13
N LYS A 211 -6.45 -18.16 23.03
CA LYS A 211 -5.92 -19.44 22.56
C LYS A 211 -4.53 -19.33 21.93
N ILE A 212 -4.16 -18.16 21.42
CA ILE A 212 -2.94 -17.97 20.60
C ILE A 212 -2.06 -16.80 21.04
N LYS A 213 -2.52 -15.92 21.95
CA LYS A 213 -1.85 -14.67 22.32
C LYS A 213 -0.39 -14.85 22.74
N ASP A 214 -0.09 -15.87 23.54
CA ASP A 214 1.28 -16.08 24.05
C ASP A 214 2.23 -16.50 22.91
N SER A 215 1.80 -17.42 22.03
CA SER A 215 2.61 -17.85 20.88
C SER A 215 2.86 -16.69 19.92
N VAL A 216 1.83 -15.84 19.70
CA VAL A 216 1.96 -14.67 18.82
C VAL A 216 2.81 -13.57 19.48
N ALA A 217 2.78 -13.42 20.82
CA ALA A 217 3.69 -12.54 21.54
C ALA A 217 5.16 -12.97 21.37
N PHE A 218 5.47 -14.27 21.44
CA PHE A 218 6.80 -14.78 21.13
C PHE A 218 7.23 -14.45 19.70
N ALA A 219 6.33 -14.60 18.73
CA ALA A 219 6.62 -14.26 17.32
C ALA A 219 6.97 -12.77 17.18
N LEU A 220 6.14 -11.86 17.74
CA LEU A 220 6.39 -10.42 17.68
C LEU A 220 7.73 -10.05 18.32
N ASN A 221 8.00 -10.54 19.54
CA ASN A 221 9.25 -10.29 20.24
C ASN A 221 10.48 -10.74 19.44
N SER A 222 10.39 -11.91 18.80
CA SER A 222 11.50 -12.49 18.02
C SER A 222 11.77 -11.66 16.76
N ILE A 223 10.72 -11.30 16.02
CA ILE A 223 10.82 -10.47 14.82
C ILE A 223 11.38 -9.08 15.15
N LYS A 224 10.81 -8.39 16.17
CA LYS A 224 11.26 -7.04 16.52
C LYS A 224 12.70 -7.01 17.01
N LEU A 225 13.14 -8.03 17.77
CA LEU A 225 14.54 -8.15 18.18
C LEU A 225 15.46 -8.40 16.98
N GLN A 226 15.06 -9.25 16.03
CA GLN A 226 15.84 -9.46 14.81
C GLN A 226 16.00 -8.18 14.02
N VAL A 227 14.92 -7.38 13.85
CA VAL A 227 14.97 -6.07 13.17
C VAL A 227 15.91 -5.10 13.89
N ILE A 228 15.87 -5.04 15.22
CA ILE A 228 16.77 -4.19 16.02
C ILE A 228 18.23 -4.58 15.76
N ASN A 229 18.54 -5.88 15.85
CA ASN A 229 19.89 -6.40 15.62
C ASN A 229 20.37 -6.12 14.19
N GLU A 230 19.50 -6.36 13.20
CA GLU A 230 19.79 -6.06 11.80
C GLU A 230 20.12 -4.57 11.60
N CYS A 231 19.32 -3.67 12.16
CA CYS A 231 19.57 -2.23 12.08
C CYS A 231 20.95 -1.86 12.66
N GLN A 232 21.31 -2.44 13.81
CA GLN A 232 22.61 -2.19 14.44
C GLN A 232 23.78 -2.67 13.56
N VAL A 233 23.68 -3.90 13.02
CA VAL A 233 24.75 -4.48 12.20
C VAL A 233 24.90 -3.73 10.86
N ARG A 234 23.77 -3.32 10.24
CA ARG A 234 23.79 -2.56 8.99
C ARG A 234 24.11 -1.09 9.16
N GLY A 235 24.12 -0.56 10.39
CA GLY A 235 24.45 0.84 10.67
C GLY A 235 23.27 1.81 10.54
N TYR A 236 22.03 1.34 10.59
CA TYR A 236 20.88 2.22 10.76
C TYR A 236 20.81 2.74 12.20
N ALA A 237 20.42 4.00 12.38
CA ALA A 237 20.31 4.58 13.71
C ALA A 237 19.17 3.95 14.54
N SER A 238 18.08 3.55 13.88
CA SER A 238 16.93 2.88 14.49
C SER A 238 16.10 2.13 13.45
N PRO A 239 15.17 1.24 13.87
CA PRO A 239 14.19 0.65 12.95
C PRO A 239 13.33 1.69 12.21
N LEU A 240 13.01 2.82 12.85
CA LEU A 240 12.28 3.91 12.19
C LEU A 240 13.15 4.59 11.12
N ASP A 241 14.44 4.79 11.35
CA ASP A 241 15.35 5.35 10.33
C ASP A 241 15.48 4.40 9.13
N LYS A 242 15.51 3.07 9.36
CA LYS A 242 15.44 2.08 8.27
C LYS A 242 14.15 2.22 7.47
N ALA A 243 12.99 2.32 8.14
CA ALA A 243 11.69 2.45 7.48
C ALA A 243 11.59 3.77 6.68
N LEU A 244 12.07 4.88 7.21
CA LEU A 244 12.12 6.17 6.51
C LEU A 244 13.04 6.10 5.29
N TYR A 245 14.20 5.47 5.44
CA TYR A 245 15.13 5.25 4.33
C TYR A 245 14.49 4.44 3.19
N GLN A 246 13.83 3.32 3.52
CA GLN A 246 13.10 2.49 2.56
C GLN A 246 11.92 3.25 1.91
N SER A 247 11.31 4.16 2.65
CA SER A 247 10.25 5.04 2.16
C SER A 247 10.76 6.22 1.34
N ARG A 248 12.07 6.41 1.21
CA ARG A 248 12.69 7.58 0.54
C ARG A 248 12.17 8.91 1.11
N MET A 249 11.97 8.98 2.42
CA MET A 249 11.29 10.08 3.12
C MET A 249 12.14 10.59 4.29
N LYS A 250 12.13 11.90 4.53
CA LYS A 250 12.83 12.54 5.64
C LYS A 250 12.06 12.38 6.95
N ARG A 251 12.81 12.41 8.06
CA ARG A 251 12.23 12.38 9.41
C ARG A 251 11.35 13.60 9.67
N GLU A 252 11.78 14.77 9.22
CA GLU A 252 11.06 16.03 9.38
C GLU A 252 9.69 16.00 8.70
N THR A 253 9.58 15.30 7.57
CA THR A 253 8.30 15.06 6.88
C THR A 253 7.36 14.21 7.73
N LEU A 254 7.86 13.12 8.32
CA LEU A 254 7.06 12.29 9.22
C LEU A 254 6.62 13.07 10.47
N GLU A 255 7.51 13.84 11.07
CA GLU A 255 7.21 14.67 12.25
C GLU A 255 6.17 15.75 11.95
N ALA A 256 6.23 16.37 10.77
CA ALA A 256 5.23 17.33 10.32
C ALA A 256 3.85 16.66 10.12
N LEU A 257 3.81 15.50 9.46
CA LEU A 257 2.61 14.70 9.26
C LEU A 257 1.96 14.31 10.59
N LEU A 258 2.70 13.61 11.46
CA LEU A 258 2.19 13.14 12.75
C LEU A 258 1.79 14.30 13.66
N GLY A 259 2.57 15.38 13.65
CA GLY A 259 2.27 16.57 14.44
C GLY A 259 1.00 17.31 13.96
N ALA A 260 0.72 17.30 12.66
CA ALA A 260 -0.53 17.84 12.14
C ALA A 260 -1.72 16.92 12.49
N MET A 261 -1.53 15.60 12.39
CA MET A 261 -2.55 14.63 12.81
C MET A 261 -2.92 14.81 14.30
N ASP A 262 -1.91 14.94 15.18
CA ASP A 262 -2.13 15.15 16.62
C ASP A 262 -2.98 16.41 16.91
N GLU A 263 -2.74 17.49 16.17
CA GLU A 263 -3.52 18.73 16.27
C GLU A 263 -5.00 18.56 15.91
N TYR A 264 -5.32 17.64 14.97
CA TYR A 264 -6.68 17.42 14.48
C TYR A 264 -7.40 16.22 15.14
N MET A 265 -6.71 15.41 15.97
CA MET A 265 -7.35 14.31 16.71
C MET A 265 -8.64 14.72 17.45
N PRO A 266 -8.73 15.89 18.12
CA PRO A 266 -9.96 16.31 18.78
C PRO A 266 -11.18 16.44 17.84
N LYS A 267 -10.98 16.69 16.54
CA LYS A 267 -12.06 16.70 15.54
C LYS A 267 -12.59 15.29 15.28
N PHE A 268 -11.70 14.29 15.17
CA PHE A 268 -12.11 12.89 15.04
C PHE A 268 -12.81 12.38 16.30
N TRP A 269 -12.37 12.80 17.49
CA TRP A 269 -13.10 12.51 18.73
C TRP A 269 -14.51 13.11 18.72
N GLN A 270 -14.67 14.32 18.17
CA GLN A 270 -15.98 14.95 17.97
C GLN A 270 -16.88 14.10 17.05
N TYR A 271 -16.34 13.62 15.92
CA TYR A 271 -17.06 12.71 15.01
C TYR A 271 -17.52 11.44 15.74
N LEU A 272 -16.60 10.76 16.44
CA LEU A 272 -16.91 9.51 17.15
C LEU A 272 -17.95 9.71 18.25
N ARG A 273 -17.90 10.81 19.01
CA ARG A 273 -18.93 11.16 20.00
C ARG A 273 -20.27 11.43 19.34
N ALA A 274 -20.29 12.12 18.20
CA ALA A 274 -21.54 12.39 17.47
C ALA A 274 -22.15 11.08 16.94
N LYS A 275 -21.33 10.18 16.38
CA LYS A 275 -21.74 8.83 15.96
C LYS A 275 -22.24 8.01 17.15
N ALA A 276 -21.53 8.02 18.28
CA ALA A 276 -21.96 7.34 19.50
C ALA A 276 -23.35 7.80 19.95
N LYS A 277 -23.56 9.11 20.04
CA LYS A 277 -24.85 9.68 20.45
C LYS A 277 -25.99 9.31 19.49
N ALA A 278 -25.73 9.35 18.18
CA ALA A 278 -26.71 8.97 17.16
C ALA A 278 -27.09 7.47 17.23
N LEU A 279 -26.16 6.62 17.69
CA LEU A 279 -26.39 5.19 17.92
C LEU A 279 -26.89 4.86 19.34
N GLY A 280 -27.09 5.88 20.21
CA GLY A 280 -27.67 5.70 21.55
C GLY A 280 -26.65 5.43 22.67
N TYR A 281 -25.38 5.73 22.47
CA TYR A 281 -24.30 5.60 23.47
C TYR A 281 -23.96 6.96 24.10
N GLU A 282 -23.74 6.99 25.42
CA GLU A 282 -23.46 8.22 26.17
C GLU A 282 -21.97 8.40 26.55
N SER A 283 -21.25 7.28 26.72
CA SER A 283 -19.87 7.26 27.27
C SER A 283 -18.76 7.18 26.20
N GLY A 284 -19.05 7.53 24.96
CA GLY A 284 -18.18 7.34 23.82
C GLY A 284 -18.61 6.14 22.99
N LEU A 285 -18.02 6.00 21.79
CA LEU A 285 -18.37 4.93 20.86
C LEU A 285 -17.69 3.63 21.30
N PRO A 286 -18.44 2.51 21.54
CA PRO A 286 -17.79 1.22 21.77
C PRO A 286 -16.98 0.79 20.54
N TRP A 287 -15.87 0.06 20.73
CA TRP A 287 -15.00 -0.38 19.63
C TRP A 287 -15.77 -1.10 18.52
N TYR A 288 -16.70 -1.97 18.87
CA TYR A 288 -17.49 -2.74 17.90
C TYR A 288 -18.48 -1.90 17.07
N GLU A 289 -18.64 -0.62 17.38
CA GLU A 289 -19.48 0.33 16.63
C GLU A 289 -18.69 1.18 15.64
N LEU A 290 -17.35 1.06 15.58
CA LEU A 290 -16.52 1.87 14.69
C LEU A 290 -16.98 1.78 13.23
N PHE A 291 -17.38 0.59 12.78
CA PHE A 291 -17.84 0.32 11.42
C PHE A 291 -19.37 0.22 11.30
N ALA A 292 -20.12 0.59 12.34
CA ALA A 292 -21.58 0.60 12.27
C ALA A 292 -22.06 1.50 11.14
N PRO A 293 -22.82 0.99 10.15
CA PRO A 293 -23.31 1.79 9.03
C PRO A 293 -24.33 2.83 9.52
N MET A 294 -24.30 4.02 8.91
CA MET A 294 -25.27 5.09 9.16
C MET A 294 -25.85 5.59 7.84
N GLY A 295 -27.12 6.00 7.88
CA GLY A 295 -27.85 6.35 6.67
C GLY A 295 -28.26 5.11 5.87
N LYS A 296 -28.88 5.32 4.74
CA LYS A 296 -29.29 4.27 3.78
C LYS A 296 -29.13 4.74 2.37
N SER A 297 -28.59 3.87 1.53
CA SER A 297 -28.63 4.03 0.09
C SER A 297 -28.91 2.66 -0.53
N ASP A 298 -30.09 2.51 -1.13
CA ASP A 298 -30.48 1.30 -1.86
C ASP A 298 -30.19 1.41 -3.37
N LYS A 299 -29.47 2.47 -3.77
CA LYS A 299 -29.12 2.68 -5.18
C LYS A 299 -28.17 1.59 -5.66
N LYS A 300 -28.53 1.01 -6.81
CA LYS A 300 -27.67 0.05 -7.51
C LYS A 300 -27.23 0.65 -8.83
N TYR A 301 -26.00 0.40 -9.18
CA TYR A 301 -25.33 0.93 -10.36
C TYR A 301 -24.89 -0.23 -11.26
N THR A 302 -25.05 -0.06 -12.54
CA THR A 302 -24.43 -0.94 -13.53
C THR A 302 -22.99 -0.49 -13.81
N THR A 303 -22.20 -1.35 -14.44
CA THR A 303 -20.86 -0.97 -14.91
C THR A 303 -20.90 0.17 -15.95
N GLN A 304 -22.02 0.30 -16.69
CA GLN A 304 -22.23 1.46 -17.61
C GLN A 304 -22.51 2.75 -16.84
N ASP A 305 -23.27 2.68 -15.74
CA ASP A 305 -23.49 3.84 -14.86
C ASP A 305 -22.17 4.27 -14.22
N ALA A 306 -21.35 3.32 -13.76
CA ALA A 306 -20.01 3.59 -13.23
C ALA A 306 -19.12 4.27 -14.27
N LYS A 307 -19.08 3.76 -15.52
CA LYS A 307 -18.34 4.38 -16.62
C LYS A 307 -18.78 5.84 -16.82
N ASN A 308 -20.07 6.06 -16.99
CA ASN A 308 -20.60 7.40 -17.26
C ASN A 308 -20.31 8.37 -16.11
N TYR A 309 -20.43 7.89 -14.87
CA TYR A 309 -20.16 8.68 -13.67
C TYR A 309 -18.69 9.11 -13.60
N LEU A 310 -17.77 8.14 -13.73
CA LEU A 310 -16.33 8.41 -13.67
C LEU A 310 -15.85 9.29 -14.82
N LEU A 311 -16.31 9.07 -16.05
CA LEU A 311 -15.96 9.92 -17.19
C LEU A 311 -16.42 11.38 -16.98
N ASN A 312 -17.61 11.59 -16.42
CA ASN A 312 -18.08 12.93 -16.11
C ASN A 312 -17.21 13.64 -15.06
N ILE A 313 -16.84 12.94 -13.97
CA ILE A 313 -16.01 13.50 -12.90
C ILE A 313 -14.60 13.79 -13.39
N PHE A 314 -13.96 12.80 -14.01
CA PHE A 314 -12.56 12.89 -14.42
C PHE A 314 -12.37 13.83 -15.62
N GLY A 315 -13.36 13.92 -16.51
CA GLY A 315 -13.35 14.91 -17.59
C GLY A 315 -13.41 16.36 -17.11
N GLY A 316 -13.98 16.60 -15.93
CA GLY A 316 -13.92 17.90 -15.25
C GLY A 316 -12.56 18.21 -14.63
N PHE A 317 -11.70 17.23 -14.45
CA PHE A 317 -10.35 17.39 -13.90
C PHE A 317 -9.27 17.43 -14.99
N ASP A 318 -9.15 16.37 -15.81
CA ASP A 318 -8.13 16.27 -16.88
C ASP A 318 -8.61 15.36 -18.02
N SER A 319 -8.43 15.84 -19.27
CA SER A 319 -8.78 15.07 -20.47
C SER A 319 -7.97 13.78 -20.63
N GLN A 320 -6.69 13.74 -20.22
CA GLN A 320 -5.86 12.53 -20.30
C GLN A 320 -6.39 11.44 -19.35
N LEU A 321 -6.81 11.81 -18.14
CA LEU A 321 -7.43 10.88 -17.19
C LEU A 321 -8.76 10.37 -17.76
N HIS A 322 -9.62 11.27 -18.29
CA HIS A 322 -10.87 10.90 -18.97
C HIS A 322 -10.63 9.86 -20.07
N ASP A 323 -9.74 10.18 -21.03
CA ASP A 323 -9.48 9.33 -22.20
C ASP A 323 -8.87 7.97 -21.78
N MET A 324 -8.00 7.94 -20.77
CA MET A 324 -7.45 6.69 -20.22
C MET A 324 -8.56 5.83 -19.61
N VAL A 325 -9.47 6.42 -18.83
CA VAL A 325 -10.60 5.70 -18.23
C VAL A 325 -11.57 5.20 -19.30
N GLU A 326 -11.89 6.00 -20.32
CA GLU A 326 -12.71 5.55 -21.44
C GLU A 326 -12.10 4.32 -22.11
N ARG A 327 -10.79 4.36 -22.40
CA ARG A 327 -10.06 3.22 -22.97
C ARG A 327 -10.08 2.00 -22.05
N ALA A 328 -9.92 2.19 -20.74
CA ALA A 328 -9.91 1.08 -19.78
C ALA A 328 -11.23 0.27 -19.84
N PHE A 329 -12.35 0.95 -20.00
CA PHE A 329 -13.66 0.31 -20.17
C PHE A 329 -13.85 -0.30 -21.57
N ASP A 330 -13.41 0.39 -22.64
CA ASP A 330 -13.69 -0.01 -24.03
C ASP A 330 -12.70 -1.06 -24.55
N GLU A 331 -11.45 -1.04 -24.08
CA GLU A 331 -10.38 -1.96 -24.49
C GLU A 331 -10.23 -3.18 -23.56
N ALA A 332 -11.25 -3.45 -22.74
CA ALA A 332 -11.27 -4.61 -21.82
C ALA A 332 -10.05 -4.68 -20.87
N TRP A 333 -9.76 -3.58 -20.18
CA TRP A 333 -8.73 -3.58 -19.14
C TRP A 333 -9.25 -4.13 -17.80
N ILE A 334 -10.58 -4.15 -17.58
CA ILE A 334 -11.20 -4.38 -16.29
C ILE A 334 -11.88 -5.76 -16.26
N ASP A 335 -11.60 -6.53 -15.20
CA ASP A 335 -12.31 -7.74 -14.82
C ASP A 335 -13.29 -7.39 -13.68
N PHE A 336 -14.59 -7.29 -13.99
CA PHE A 336 -15.55 -6.64 -13.10
C PHE A 336 -16.09 -7.54 -11.99
N TYR A 337 -16.74 -8.65 -12.34
CA TYR A 337 -17.68 -9.32 -11.44
C TYR A 337 -17.03 -10.42 -10.60
N PRO A 338 -17.54 -10.65 -9.36
CA PRO A 338 -17.12 -11.78 -8.56
C PRO A 338 -17.53 -13.10 -9.21
N ARG A 339 -16.66 -14.11 -9.08
CA ARG A 339 -16.92 -15.48 -9.51
C ARG A 339 -16.07 -16.48 -8.74
N ASN A 340 -16.48 -17.75 -8.76
CA ASN A 340 -15.69 -18.81 -8.11
C ASN A 340 -14.27 -18.88 -8.69
N GLY A 341 -13.29 -18.93 -7.80
CA GLY A 341 -11.87 -18.99 -8.12
C GLY A 341 -11.19 -17.64 -8.41
N LYS A 342 -11.94 -16.54 -8.51
CA LYS A 342 -11.36 -15.20 -8.61
C LYS A 342 -10.91 -14.71 -7.23
N VAL A 343 -9.79 -14.02 -7.13
CA VAL A 343 -9.32 -13.42 -5.89
C VAL A 343 -10.29 -12.32 -5.41
N GLY A 344 -10.42 -12.16 -4.09
CA GLY A 344 -11.20 -11.09 -3.48
C GLY A 344 -10.48 -9.74 -3.50
N GLY A 345 -11.21 -8.67 -3.15
CA GLY A 345 -10.69 -7.30 -3.17
C GLY A 345 -10.64 -6.71 -4.57
N ALA A 346 -9.77 -5.72 -4.76
CA ALA A 346 -9.49 -5.07 -6.03
C ALA A 346 -7.99 -4.77 -6.13
N PHE A 347 -7.49 -4.60 -7.34
CA PHE A 347 -6.14 -4.09 -7.59
C PHE A 347 -5.99 -3.59 -9.02
N ASP A 348 -5.05 -2.69 -9.22
CA ASP A 348 -4.44 -2.37 -10.52
C ASP A 348 -3.13 -3.13 -10.71
N CYS A 349 -2.85 -3.48 -11.95
CA CYS A 349 -1.59 -4.06 -12.38
C CYS A 349 -1.12 -3.40 -13.67
N GLY A 350 -0.10 -2.57 -13.57
CA GLY A 350 0.52 -1.95 -14.72
C GLY A 350 1.10 -2.97 -15.70
N VAL A 351 0.91 -2.73 -17.00
CA VAL A 351 1.47 -3.50 -18.13
C VAL A 351 2.38 -2.59 -18.94
N PRO A 352 3.63 -2.34 -18.48
CA PRO A 352 4.52 -1.35 -19.09
C PRO A 352 4.80 -1.62 -20.58
N SER A 353 4.90 -2.88 -20.98
CA SER A 353 5.15 -3.27 -22.38
C SER A 353 4.05 -2.80 -23.34
N ALA A 354 2.83 -2.59 -22.84
CA ALA A 354 1.69 -2.13 -23.61
C ALA A 354 1.29 -0.69 -23.25
N ARG A 355 1.91 -0.08 -22.23
CA ARG A 355 1.49 1.19 -21.63
C ARG A 355 0.01 1.19 -21.29
N GLN A 356 -0.44 0.11 -20.68
CA GLN A 356 -1.79 -0.13 -20.22
C GLN A 356 -1.75 -0.68 -18.80
N SER A 357 -2.94 -0.81 -18.19
CA SER A 357 -3.11 -1.51 -16.91
C SER A 357 -4.15 -2.62 -17.03
N ARG A 358 -4.21 -3.49 -16.03
CA ARG A 358 -5.29 -4.46 -15.83
C ARG A 358 -5.83 -4.33 -14.44
N VAL A 359 -7.11 -4.00 -14.36
CA VAL A 359 -7.83 -3.74 -13.11
C VAL A 359 -8.70 -4.95 -12.78
N LEU A 360 -8.59 -5.47 -11.57
CA LEU A 360 -9.50 -6.48 -11.04
C LEU A 360 -10.38 -5.85 -9.99
N THR A 361 -11.70 -6.08 -10.08
CA THR A 361 -12.67 -5.69 -9.05
C THR A 361 -13.63 -6.83 -8.76
N ASN A 362 -14.45 -6.71 -7.73
CA ASN A 362 -15.55 -7.61 -7.44
C ASN A 362 -16.85 -6.79 -7.37
N PHE A 363 -17.22 -6.15 -8.47
CA PHE A 363 -18.30 -5.20 -8.61
C PHE A 363 -19.66 -5.84 -8.32
N ASP A 364 -20.41 -5.32 -7.36
CA ASP A 364 -21.75 -5.76 -6.93
C ASP A 364 -22.84 -4.67 -7.16
N GLY A 365 -22.42 -3.51 -7.64
CA GLY A 365 -23.30 -2.40 -7.97
C GLY A 365 -23.56 -1.42 -6.82
N ALA A 366 -22.81 -1.48 -5.73
CA ALA A 366 -22.82 -0.43 -4.70
C ALA A 366 -22.07 0.82 -5.16
N PHE A 367 -22.33 1.97 -4.55
CA PHE A 367 -21.53 3.19 -4.83
C PHE A 367 -20.06 2.99 -4.44
N GLY A 368 -19.79 2.25 -3.36
CA GLY A 368 -18.43 1.88 -2.97
C GLY A 368 -17.64 1.15 -4.07
N ASP A 369 -18.30 0.40 -4.96
CA ASP A 369 -17.62 -0.25 -6.09
C ASP A 369 -17.19 0.77 -7.16
N ILE A 370 -17.95 1.87 -7.31
CA ILE A 370 -17.54 3.00 -8.17
C ILE A 370 -16.32 3.70 -7.58
N VAL A 371 -16.28 3.88 -6.26
CA VAL A 371 -15.13 4.46 -5.55
C VAL A 371 -13.91 3.55 -5.69
N THR A 372 -14.08 2.22 -5.55
CA THR A 372 -13.02 1.24 -5.80
C THR A 372 -12.49 1.31 -7.24
N LEU A 373 -13.38 1.40 -8.24
CA LEU A 373 -12.96 1.60 -9.63
C LEU A 373 -12.19 2.92 -9.82
N ALA A 374 -12.63 4.01 -9.17
CA ALA A 374 -11.92 5.28 -9.19
C ALA A 374 -10.50 5.17 -8.62
N HIS A 375 -10.36 4.42 -7.51
CA HIS A 375 -9.09 4.12 -6.87
C HIS A 375 -8.15 3.37 -7.81
N GLU A 376 -8.57 2.22 -8.32
CA GLU A 376 -7.72 1.38 -9.17
C GLU A 376 -7.36 2.09 -10.50
N LEU A 377 -8.30 2.86 -11.07
CA LEU A 377 -8.02 3.69 -12.24
C LEU A 377 -7.10 4.88 -11.90
N GLY A 378 -7.01 5.29 -10.65
CA GLY A 378 -6.01 6.23 -10.16
C GLY A 378 -4.60 5.67 -10.21
N HIS A 379 -4.41 4.40 -9.79
CA HIS A 379 -3.15 3.69 -9.99
C HIS A 379 -2.79 3.56 -11.47
N ALA A 380 -3.76 3.17 -12.31
CA ALA A 380 -3.56 3.11 -13.75
C ALA A 380 -3.13 4.47 -14.34
N PHE A 381 -3.67 5.58 -13.84
CA PHE A 381 -3.27 6.93 -14.26
C PHE A 381 -1.84 7.29 -13.80
N HIS A 382 -1.47 6.91 -12.57
CA HIS A 382 -0.10 7.05 -12.08
C HIS A 382 0.88 6.27 -12.96
N ASP A 383 0.56 5.02 -13.27
CA ASP A 383 1.32 4.16 -14.17
C ASP A 383 1.56 4.81 -15.53
N GLN A 384 0.51 5.44 -16.12
CA GLN A 384 0.65 6.16 -17.38
C GLN A 384 1.70 7.28 -17.31
N GLN A 385 1.84 7.93 -16.16
CA GLN A 385 2.83 9.00 -15.99
C GLN A 385 4.26 8.42 -15.89
N VAL A 386 4.46 7.27 -15.24
CA VAL A 386 5.79 6.66 -15.07
C VAL A 386 6.22 5.75 -16.22
N PHE A 387 5.32 5.27 -17.07
CA PHE A 387 5.64 4.41 -18.22
C PHE A 387 6.51 5.07 -19.29
N THR A 388 6.75 6.36 -19.21
CA THR A 388 7.69 7.07 -20.08
C THR A 388 9.14 6.88 -19.66
N HIS A 389 9.39 6.51 -18.38
CA HIS A 389 10.71 6.12 -17.91
C HIS A 389 11.10 4.72 -18.38
N PRO A 390 12.41 4.41 -18.47
CA PRO A 390 12.87 3.03 -18.62
C PRO A 390 12.28 2.12 -17.54
N LEU A 391 11.91 0.90 -17.88
CA LEU A 391 11.19 -0.01 -16.97
C LEU A 391 11.88 -0.19 -15.60
N ILE A 392 13.22 -0.25 -15.58
CA ILE A 392 13.99 -0.36 -14.33
C ILE A 392 13.99 0.93 -13.47
N CYS A 393 13.40 2.01 -13.98
CA CYS A 393 13.25 3.29 -13.29
C CYS A 393 11.79 3.63 -12.96
N GLN A 394 10.86 2.67 -13.04
CA GLN A 394 9.43 2.91 -12.83
C GLN A 394 8.96 2.64 -11.39
N GLU A 395 9.82 2.09 -10.53
CA GLU A 395 9.47 1.79 -9.15
C GLU A 395 9.49 3.05 -8.27
N TYR A 396 8.37 3.36 -7.63
CA TYR A 396 8.24 4.46 -6.68
C TYR A 396 8.05 3.97 -5.24
N SER A 397 8.28 4.86 -4.27
CA SER A 397 8.23 4.51 -2.85
C SER A 397 6.81 4.38 -2.33
N MET A 398 6.62 3.57 -1.27
CA MET A 398 5.31 3.29 -0.67
C MET A 398 4.49 4.53 -0.27
N PRO A 399 5.07 5.61 0.31
CA PRO A 399 4.27 6.78 0.68
C PRO A 399 3.53 7.44 -0.49
N VAL A 400 4.13 7.44 -1.69
CA VAL A 400 3.53 8.08 -2.88
C VAL A 400 2.68 7.12 -3.72
N ALA A 401 2.67 5.83 -3.39
CA ALA A 401 1.95 4.82 -4.16
C ALA A 401 0.44 5.11 -4.26
N GLU A 402 -0.15 5.59 -3.16
CA GLU A 402 -1.59 5.87 -3.07
C GLU A 402 -1.97 7.31 -3.48
N THR A 403 -1.04 8.08 -4.05
CA THR A 403 -1.28 9.49 -4.36
C THR A 403 -2.41 9.69 -5.37
N ALA A 404 -2.36 8.98 -6.49
CA ALA A 404 -3.32 9.15 -7.56
C ALA A 404 -4.61 8.37 -7.31
N SER A 405 -4.52 7.19 -6.71
CA SER A 405 -5.67 6.37 -6.33
C SER A 405 -6.58 7.09 -5.34
N THR A 406 -6.03 7.57 -4.23
CA THR A 406 -6.79 8.32 -3.22
C THR A 406 -7.24 9.69 -3.73
N PHE A 407 -6.46 10.35 -4.60
CA PHE A 407 -6.91 11.60 -5.24
C PHE A 407 -8.19 11.39 -6.06
N ASN A 408 -8.26 10.32 -6.85
CA ASN A 408 -9.45 9.96 -7.62
C ASN A 408 -10.64 9.59 -6.72
N GLU A 409 -10.42 8.92 -5.59
CA GLU A 409 -11.47 8.71 -4.60
C GLU A 409 -12.03 10.02 -4.07
N VAL A 410 -11.16 10.96 -3.68
CA VAL A 410 -11.57 12.27 -3.14
C VAL A 410 -12.39 13.03 -4.18
N LEU A 411 -11.98 13.06 -5.45
CA LEU A 411 -12.77 13.64 -6.55
C LEU A 411 -14.16 13.00 -6.63
N THR A 412 -14.20 11.67 -6.63
CA THR A 412 -15.41 10.87 -6.84
C THR A 412 -16.41 11.04 -5.70
N VAL A 413 -15.94 10.91 -4.46
CA VAL A 413 -16.82 10.97 -3.27
C VAL A 413 -17.27 12.40 -2.98
N THR A 414 -16.39 13.40 -3.16
CA THR A 414 -16.76 14.82 -2.98
C THR A 414 -17.87 15.20 -3.95
N ALA A 415 -17.78 14.80 -5.21
CA ALA A 415 -18.83 15.06 -6.20
C ALA A 415 -20.15 14.38 -5.84
N ALA A 416 -20.12 13.14 -5.31
CA ALA A 416 -21.31 12.44 -4.85
C ALA A 416 -21.99 13.13 -3.68
N ILE A 417 -21.21 13.55 -2.65
CA ILE A 417 -21.73 14.28 -1.49
C ILE A 417 -22.38 15.61 -1.90
N GLN A 418 -21.78 16.33 -2.87
CA GLN A 418 -22.35 17.57 -3.38
C GLN A 418 -23.64 17.36 -4.19
N ALA A 419 -23.73 16.25 -4.93
CA ALA A 419 -24.89 15.93 -5.75
C ALA A 419 -26.06 15.33 -4.93
N ALA A 420 -25.79 14.71 -3.78
CA ALA A 420 -26.80 14.07 -2.94
C ALA A 420 -27.84 15.06 -2.42
N GLN A 421 -29.12 14.83 -2.74
CA GLN A 421 -30.25 15.65 -2.30
C GLN A 421 -30.96 15.05 -1.09
N ASP A 422 -30.93 13.74 -0.96
CA ASP A 422 -31.52 13.01 0.14
C ASP A 422 -30.60 13.03 1.38
N LYS A 423 -31.19 13.28 2.56
CA LYS A 423 -30.42 13.39 3.81
C LYS A 423 -29.76 12.07 4.19
N ASP A 424 -30.46 10.95 4.03
CA ASP A 424 -29.95 9.63 4.44
C ASP A 424 -28.86 9.15 3.49
N GLU A 425 -29.02 9.40 2.18
CA GLU A 425 -27.97 9.15 1.18
C GLU A 425 -26.70 9.98 1.48
N LYS A 426 -26.87 11.27 1.75
CA LYS A 426 -25.76 12.16 2.09
C LYS A 426 -25.05 11.74 3.37
N LEU A 427 -25.82 11.33 4.39
CA LEU A 427 -25.28 10.81 5.63
C LEU A 427 -24.47 9.53 5.40
N ALA A 428 -24.97 8.60 4.59
CA ALA A 428 -24.28 7.36 4.29
C ALA A 428 -22.94 7.60 3.57
N LEU A 429 -22.89 8.53 2.61
CA LEU A 429 -21.66 8.89 1.88
C LEU A 429 -20.62 9.53 2.81
N ILE A 430 -21.04 10.50 3.62
CA ILE A 430 -20.12 11.20 4.55
C ILE A 430 -19.65 10.25 5.63
N GLU A 431 -20.52 9.41 6.18
CA GLU A 431 -20.15 8.45 7.22
C GLU A 431 -19.13 7.43 6.72
N SER A 432 -19.34 6.85 5.53
CA SER A 432 -18.37 5.94 4.93
C SER A 432 -17.00 6.61 4.78
N GLN A 433 -16.95 7.83 4.25
CA GLN A 433 -15.71 8.58 4.07
C GLN A 433 -15.02 8.92 5.40
N LEU A 434 -15.77 9.32 6.42
CA LEU A 434 -15.22 9.64 7.74
C LEU A 434 -14.78 8.39 8.51
N SER A 435 -15.47 7.26 8.32
CA SER A 435 -15.06 5.98 8.87
C SER A 435 -13.70 5.55 8.30
N ASP A 436 -13.51 5.65 6.97
CA ASP A 436 -12.24 5.35 6.31
C ASP A 436 -11.15 6.34 6.72
N ALA A 437 -11.46 7.65 6.77
CA ALA A 437 -10.53 8.66 7.26
C ALA A 437 -10.11 8.41 8.72
N CYS A 438 -11.03 7.96 9.58
CA CYS A 438 -10.73 7.60 10.97
C CYS A 438 -9.75 6.41 11.05
N GLN A 439 -9.85 5.43 10.12
CA GLN A 439 -8.86 4.35 10.03
C GLN A 439 -7.48 4.89 9.62
N ILE A 440 -7.42 5.76 8.61
CA ILE A 440 -6.17 6.34 8.11
C ILE A 440 -5.52 7.28 9.15
N ILE A 441 -6.30 7.98 9.96
CA ILE A 441 -5.79 8.96 10.93
C ILE A 441 -5.66 8.33 12.32
N CYS A 442 -6.76 7.94 12.97
CA CYS A 442 -6.73 7.49 14.35
C CYS A 442 -6.12 6.09 14.51
N ASP A 443 -6.53 5.10 13.68
CA ASP A 443 -6.00 3.74 13.82
C ASP A 443 -4.52 3.69 13.41
N ILE A 444 -4.14 4.33 12.30
CA ILE A 444 -2.73 4.41 11.88
C ILE A 444 -1.87 5.13 12.93
N TYR A 445 -2.35 6.22 13.53
CA TYR A 445 -1.62 6.90 14.60
C TYR A 445 -1.44 6.00 15.82
N SER A 446 -2.49 5.27 16.23
CA SER A 446 -2.38 4.29 17.33
C SER A 446 -1.39 3.17 17.00
N ARG A 447 -1.37 2.69 15.75
CA ARG A 447 -0.40 1.68 15.31
C ARG A 447 1.03 2.18 15.34
N PHE A 448 1.26 3.41 14.91
CA PHE A 448 2.58 4.05 14.96
C PHE A 448 3.07 4.16 16.41
N LEU A 449 2.22 4.64 17.32
CA LEU A 449 2.54 4.76 18.75
C LEU A 449 2.84 3.40 19.38
N PHE A 450 2.00 2.39 19.10
CA PHE A 450 2.21 1.04 19.60
C PHE A 450 3.55 0.46 19.12
N GLU A 451 3.82 0.51 17.81
CA GLU A 451 5.04 -0.07 17.24
C GLU A 451 6.30 0.65 17.75
N SER A 452 6.23 1.98 17.91
CA SER A 452 7.30 2.77 18.54
C SER A 452 7.55 2.30 19.98
N SER A 453 6.51 2.16 20.80
CA SER A 453 6.63 1.67 22.18
C SER A 453 7.19 0.24 22.25
N VAL A 454 6.82 -0.62 21.32
CA VAL A 454 7.38 -1.99 21.23
C VAL A 454 8.88 -1.95 20.93
N PHE A 455 9.33 -1.14 19.95
CA PHE A 455 10.75 -1.02 19.61
C PHE A 455 11.56 -0.37 20.74
N GLU A 456 10.99 0.56 21.49
CA GLU A 456 11.62 1.18 22.65
C GLU A 456 11.78 0.22 23.83
N ALA A 457 10.74 -0.56 24.13
CA ALA A 457 10.73 -1.48 25.28
C ALA A 457 11.51 -2.78 25.02
N ARG A 458 11.44 -3.33 23.79
CA ARG A 458 11.95 -4.68 23.47
C ARG A 458 13.45 -4.91 23.78
N PRO A 459 14.36 -3.92 23.63
CA PRO A 459 15.76 -4.13 24.04
C PRO A 459 15.97 -4.36 25.54
N GLN A 460 15.03 -3.94 26.37
CA GLN A 460 15.13 -3.96 27.83
C GLN A 460 14.34 -5.11 28.45
N GLU A 461 13.24 -5.53 27.81
CA GLU A 461 12.33 -6.53 28.37
C GLU A 461 11.74 -7.46 27.28
N PHE A 462 11.32 -8.65 27.68
CA PHE A 462 10.43 -9.48 26.89
C PHE A 462 9.00 -9.01 27.12
N LEU A 463 8.31 -8.69 26.03
CA LEU A 463 6.94 -8.19 26.07
C LEU A 463 5.96 -9.37 26.02
N ASP A 464 5.44 -9.79 27.16
CA ASP A 464 4.38 -10.80 27.19
C ASP A 464 3.06 -10.27 26.63
N ALA A 465 2.07 -11.15 26.47
CA ALA A 465 0.79 -10.77 25.86
C ALA A 465 0.07 -9.66 26.64
N ASP A 466 0.16 -9.66 27.97
CA ASP A 466 -0.49 -8.66 28.82
C ASP A 466 0.19 -7.29 28.67
N ARG A 467 1.52 -7.26 28.60
CA ARG A 467 2.30 -6.04 28.35
C ARG A 467 2.00 -5.47 26.94
N LEU A 468 1.91 -6.34 25.92
CA LEU A 468 1.52 -5.92 24.56
C LEU A 468 0.10 -5.36 24.51
N CYS A 469 -0.84 -5.99 25.22
CA CYS A 469 -2.20 -5.44 25.35
C CYS A 469 -2.21 -4.09 26.03
N GLN A 470 -1.41 -3.89 27.10
CA GLN A 470 -1.29 -2.61 27.79
C GLN A 470 -0.77 -1.52 26.83
N LEU A 471 0.33 -1.77 26.11
CA LEU A 471 0.90 -0.82 25.13
C LEU A 471 -0.11 -0.47 24.03
N MET A 472 -0.87 -1.46 23.54
CA MET A 472 -1.91 -1.24 22.54
C MET A 472 -3.05 -0.38 23.08
N LEU A 473 -3.52 -0.63 24.29
CA LEU A 473 -4.58 0.19 24.91
C LEU A 473 -4.11 1.62 25.18
N GLU A 474 -2.87 1.83 25.61
CA GLU A 474 -2.28 3.16 25.80
C GLU A 474 -2.23 3.93 24.45
N ALA A 475 -1.82 3.28 23.37
CA ALA A 475 -1.80 3.86 22.04
C ALA A 475 -3.20 4.24 21.54
N GLN A 476 -4.19 3.34 21.72
CA GLN A 476 -5.59 3.61 21.37
C GLN A 476 -6.18 4.77 22.18
N LYS A 477 -5.94 4.80 23.50
CA LYS A 477 -6.41 5.88 24.36
C LYS A 477 -5.88 7.23 23.91
N LYS A 478 -4.62 7.30 23.49
CA LYS A 478 -4.04 8.55 22.97
C LYS A 478 -4.64 8.94 21.61
N ALA A 479 -4.80 7.99 20.70
CA ALA A 479 -5.29 8.28 19.35
C ALA A 479 -6.78 8.62 19.30
N TYR A 480 -7.60 7.93 20.08
CA TYR A 480 -9.07 8.05 20.02
C TYR A 480 -9.67 8.92 21.13
N GLY A 481 -8.88 9.28 22.15
CA GLY A 481 -9.32 10.15 23.26
C GLY A 481 -10.64 9.71 23.87
N ASP A 482 -11.54 10.66 24.10
CA ASP A 482 -12.90 10.44 24.60
C ASP A 482 -13.93 10.15 23.47
N GLY A 483 -13.48 10.01 22.25
CA GLY A 483 -14.32 9.59 21.13
C GLY A 483 -14.75 8.14 21.25
N LEU A 484 -13.89 7.26 21.79
CA LEU A 484 -14.24 5.88 22.12
C LEU A 484 -14.53 5.71 23.61
N ASP A 485 -15.38 4.73 23.90
CA ASP A 485 -15.58 4.23 25.27
C ASP A 485 -14.29 3.56 25.76
N GLN A 486 -13.64 4.20 26.73
CA GLN A 486 -12.35 3.77 27.30
C GLN A 486 -12.41 2.38 27.98
N THR A 487 -13.62 1.88 28.26
CA THR A 487 -13.85 0.55 28.84
C THR A 487 -14.08 -0.53 27.79
N CYS A 488 -14.28 -0.14 26.51
CA CYS A 488 -14.60 -1.02 25.41
C CYS A 488 -13.66 -0.76 24.21
N LEU A 489 -12.33 -0.90 24.45
CA LEU A 489 -11.28 -0.84 23.45
C LEU A 489 -10.86 -2.24 23.00
N HIS A 490 -9.97 -2.34 22.01
CA HIS A 490 -9.53 -3.64 21.45
C HIS A 490 -8.08 -3.98 21.82
N PRO A 491 -7.83 -4.68 22.93
CA PRO A 491 -6.47 -4.95 23.43
C PRO A 491 -5.60 -5.78 22.48
N TYR A 492 -6.20 -6.59 21.60
CA TYR A 492 -5.51 -7.52 20.70
C TYR A 492 -5.29 -7.00 19.27
N MET A 493 -5.43 -5.69 19.01
CA MET A 493 -5.15 -5.15 17.68
C MET A 493 -3.70 -5.44 17.22
N TRP A 494 -2.76 -5.57 18.14
CA TRP A 494 -1.39 -5.98 17.84
C TRP A 494 -1.31 -7.41 17.28
N LEU A 495 -2.21 -8.30 17.70
CA LEU A 495 -2.22 -9.71 17.27
C LEU A 495 -2.85 -9.86 15.88
N CYS A 496 -3.96 -9.18 15.63
CA CYS A 496 -4.72 -9.36 14.41
C CYS A 496 -4.12 -8.66 13.18
N LYS A 497 -3.31 -7.61 13.36
CA LYS A 497 -2.69 -6.86 12.25
C LYS A 497 -1.35 -7.47 11.83
N GLY A 498 -1.31 -8.08 10.65
CA GLY A 498 -0.11 -8.73 10.09
C GLY A 498 1.09 -7.80 9.90
N HIS A 499 0.84 -6.51 9.69
CA HIS A 499 1.86 -5.49 9.41
C HIS A 499 3.00 -5.40 10.45
N TYR A 500 2.75 -5.80 11.70
CA TYR A 500 3.79 -5.81 12.73
C TYR A 500 4.79 -6.97 12.61
N TYR A 501 4.46 -8.00 11.82
CA TYR A 501 5.16 -9.30 11.81
C TYR A 501 6.10 -9.48 10.62
N SER A 502 6.48 -8.41 9.93
CA SER A 502 7.49 -8.47 8.88
C SER A 502 8.89 -8.25 9.43
N GLY A 503 9.85 -9.09 9.04
CA GLY A 503 11.27 -8.90 9.34
C GLY A 503 11.95 -7.88 8.44
N SER A 504 11.39 -7.59 7.26
CA SER A 504 11.96 -6.67 6.29
C SER A 504 11.33 -5.27 6.31
N LEU A 505 10.06 -5.17 6.73
CA LEU A 505 9.26 -3.97 6.68
C LEU A 505 8.72 -3.63 8.07
N SER A 506 9.20 -2.53 8.66
CA SER A 506 8.71 -1.99 9.92
C SER A 506 7.96 -0.68 9.70
N PHE A 507 7.12 -0.29 10.66
CA PHE A 507 6.31 0.92 10.57
C PHE A 507 5.44 0.99 9.30
N TYR A 508 4.98 -0.17 8.82
CA TYR A 508 4.05 -0.23 7.69
C TYR A 508 2.65 0.21 8.13
N ASN A 509 2.59 1.47 8.51
CA ASN A 509 1.43 2.18 9.04
C ASN A 509 1.43 3.63 8.54
N PHE A 510 2.45 4.46 8.83
CA PHE A 510 2.48 5.87 8.42
C PHE A 510 2.37 6.09 6.89
N PRO A 511 2.81 5.19 5.97
CA PRO A 511 2.58 5.38 4.55
C PRO A 511 1.10 5.52 4.17
N TYR A 512 0.20 4.85 4.88
CA TYR A 512 -1.26 5.01 4.66
C TYR A 512 -1.76 6.40 5.05
N ALA A 513 -1.32 6.92 6.21
CA ALA A 513 -1.65 8.28 6.63
C ALA A 513 -1.05 9.32 5.69
N PHE A 514 0.21 9.07 5.24
CA PHE A 514 0.86 9.91 4.26
C PHE A 514 0.05 9.97 2.96
N GLY A 515 -0.23 8.83 2.33
CA GLY A 515 -0.95 8.76 1.05
C GLY A 515 -2.31 9.44 1.10
N GLY A 516 -3.11 9.12 2.13
CA GLY A 516 -4.44 9.71 2.31
C GLY A 516 -4.44 11.21 2.52
N LEU A 517 -3.53 11.73 3.36
CA LEU A 517 -3.43 13.18 3.62
C LEU A 517 -2.72 13.92 2.48
N PHE A 518 -1.75 13.30 1.83
CA PHE A 518 -1.08 13.87 0.66
C PHE A 518 -2.08 14.12 -0.47
N ALA A 519 -2.87 13.10 -0.81
CA ALA A 519 -3.91 13.21 -1.84
C ALA A 519 -4.95 14.30 -1.52
N ARG A 520 -5.39 14.40 -0.25
CA ARG A 520 -6.33 15.46 0.18
C ARG A 520 -5.70 16.85 0.15
N GLY A 521 -4.43 16.98 0.52
CA GLY A 521 -3.66 18.22 0.40
C GLY A 521 -3.53 18.67 -1.06
N LEU A 522 -3.25 17.71 -1.97
CA LEU A 522 -3.22 17.96 -3.41
C LEU A 522 -4.59 18.39 -3.95
N TYR A 523 -5.66 17.74 -3.48
CA TYR A 523 -7.02 18.13 -3.86
C TYR A 523 -7.38 19.54 -3.37
N ALA A 524 -7.03 19.88 -2.13
CA ALA A 524 -7.22 21.23 -1.62
C ALA A 524 -6.46 22.29 -2.47
N LYS A 525 -5.25 21.95 -2.90
CA LYS A 525 -4.46 22.79 -3.81
C LYS A 525 -5.12 22.92 -5.19
N TYR A 526 -5.63 21.81 -5.75
CA TYR A 526 -6.42 21.85 -6.99
C TYR A 526 -7.64 22.77 -6.87
N GLN A 527 -8.37 22.72 -5.76
CA GLN A 527 -9.51 23.62 -5.54
C GLN A 527 -9.10 25.11 -5.50
N GLN A 528 -7.90 25.42 -5.05
CA GLN A 528 -7.38 26.80 -4.98
C GLN A 528 -6.86 27.29 -6.33
N GLU A 529 -6.14 26.45 -7.08
CA GLU A 529 -5.40 26.83 -8.30
C GLU A 529 -6.13 26.46 -9.61
N GLY A 530 -7.12 25.54 -9.52
CA GLY A 530 -7.90 25.08 -10.66
C GLY A 530 -7.04 24.36 -11.71
N GLU A 531 -7.35 24.57 -12.98
CA GLU A 531 -6.67 23.90 -14.11
C GLU A 531 -5.15 24.11 -14.16
N LYS A 532 -4.64 25.16 -13.53
CA LYS A 532 -3.19 25.43 -13.49
C LYS A 532 -2.42 24.39 -12.69
N PHE A 533 -3.07 23.75 -11.74
CA PHE A 533 -2.46 22.70 -10.91
C PHE A 533 -2.28 21.38 -11.69
N VAL A 534 -3.15 21.07 -12.65
CA VAL A 534 -3.17 19.77 -13.34
C VAL A 534 -1.84 19.40 -14.01
N PRO A 535 -1.16 20.28 -14.76
CA PRO A 535 0.15 19.97 -15.33
C PRO A 535 1.21 19.66 -14.25
N LEU A 536 1.22 20.40 -13.14
CA LEU A 536 2.16 20.19 -12.04
C LEU A 536 1.90 18.85 -11.33
N TYR A 537 0.63 18.49 -11.17
CA TYR A 537 0.23 17.19 -10.62
C TYR A 537 0.75 16.03 -11.48
N LYS A 538 0.59 16.10 -12.80
CA LYS A 538 1.10 15.07 -13.72
C LYS A 538 2.62 14.99 -13.72
N GLU A 539 3.31 16.13 -13.72
CA GLU A 539 4.77 16.18 -13.62
C GLU A 539 5.26 15.59 -12.28
N MET A 540 4.56 15.87 -11.19
CA MET A 540 4.84 15.28 -9.89
C MET A 540 4.66 13.76 -9.92
N LEU A 541 3.55 13.23 -10.46
CA LEU A 541 3.34 11.79 -10.60
C LEU A 541 4.42 11.13 -11.45
N HIS A 542 4.79 11.75 -12.58
CA HIS A 542 5.90 11.30 -13.43
C HIS A 542 7.21 11.19 -12.65
N ALA A 543 7.48 12.12 -11.75
CA ALA A 543 8.73 12.19 -11.01
C ALA A 543 8.82 11.25 -9.79
N THR A 544 7.73 10.62 -9.37
CA THR A 544 7.68 9.77 -8.15
C THR A 544 8.67 8.62 -8.17
N SER A 545 8.98 8.07 -9.32
CA SER A 545 9.88 6.92 -9.48
C SER A 545 11.37 7.31 -9.58
N VAL A 546 11.67 8.58 -9.83
CA VAL A 546 13.03 9.08 -10.08
C VAL A 546 13.46 10.19 -9.12
N ASN A 547 12.70 10.41 -8.04
CA ASN A 547 13.02 11.35 -6.96
C ASN A 547 12.66 10.78 -5.59
N ASP A 548 13.24 11.35 -4.53
CA ASP A 548 12.76 11.17 -3.17
C ASP A 548 11.44 11.94 -2.97
N VAL A 549 10.68 11.57 -1.93
CA VAL A 549 9.30 12.05 -1.70
C VAL A 549 9.20 13.57 -1.62
N GLU A 550 10.11 14.23 -0.92
CA GLU A 550 10.11 15.69 -0.77
C GLU A 550 10.43 16.42 -2.08
N ASP A 551 11.36 15.88 -2.87
CA ASP A 551 11.75 16.50 -4.14
C ASP A 551 10.63 16.32 -5.19
N THR A 552 9.91 15.21 -5.13
CA THR A 552 8.67 14.99 -5.91
C THR A 552 7.62 16.05 -5.56
N ALA A 553 7.34 16.29 -4.29
CA ALA A 553 6.32 17.26 -3.84
C ALA A 553 6.68 18.71 -4.18
N LYS A 554 7.98 19.06 -4.19
CA LYS A 554 8.46 20.40 -4.58
C LYS A 554 8.09 20.78 -6.00
N ILE A 555 7.92 19.83 -6.93
CA ILE A 555 7.48 20.08 -8.30
C ILE A 555 6.12 20.80 -8.30
N ALA A 556 5.23 20.38 -7.40
CA ALA A 556 3.94 21.04 -7.20
C ALA A 556 4.01 22.24 -6.20
N GLY A 557 5.20 22.72 -5.86
CA GLY A 557 5.42 23.83 -4.93
C GLY A 557 5.04 23.49 -3.48
N ILE A 558 5.16 22.23 -3.08
CA ILE A 558 4.77 21.73 -1.76
C ILE A 558 6.02 21.44 -0.92
N ASP A 559 6.04 21.96 0.31
CA ASP A 559 7.02 21.60 1.34
C ASP A 559 6.35 20.64 2.34
N LEU A 560 6.73 19.37 2.27
CA LEU A 560 6.20 18.31 3.14
C LEU A 560 6.71 18.38 4.58
N THR A 561 7.77 19.17 4.84
CA THR A 561 8.27 19.39 6.19
C THR A 561 7.49 20.47 6.94
N ASP A 562 6.63 21.21 6.23
CA ASP A 562 5.72 22.20 6.81
C ASP A 562 4.36 21.57 7.15
N LYS A 563 3.96 21.67 8.41
CA LYS A 563 2.62 21.25 8.88
C LYS A 563 1.47 21.95 8.14
N ALA A 564 1.71 23.14 7.57
CA ALA A 564 0.67 23.91 6.89
C ALA A 564 0.06 23.14 5.71
N PHE A 565 0.86 22.37 4.97
CA PHE A 565 0.35 21.51 3.91
C PHE A 565 -0.57 20.40 4.45
N TRP A 566 -0.15 19.68 5.47
CA TRP A 566 -0.92 18.59 6.07
C TRP A 566 -2.22 19.06 6.71
N ARG A 567 -2.21 20.26 7.32
CA ARG A 567 -3.41 20.91 7.87
C ARG A 567 -4.47 21.18 6.81
N GLN A 568 -4.11 21.45 5.56
CA GLN A 568 -5.10 21.68 4.48
C GLN A 568 -5.92 20.41 4.21
N GLY A 569 -5.27 19.25 4.10
CA GLY A 569 -5.96 17.96 3.95
C GLY A 569 -6.81 17.61 5.18
N LEU A 570 -6.29 17.84 6.39
CA LEU A 570 -7.00 17.60 7.63
C LEU A 570 -8.17 18.56 7.83
N GLN A 571 -8.08 19.81 7.38
CA GLN A 571 -9.17 20.78 7.45
C GLN A 571 -10.37 20.33 6.61
N SER A 572 -10.14 19.76 5.42
CA SER A 572 -11.25 19.23 4.62
C SER A 572 -12.03 18.14 5.34
N LEU A 573 -11.33 17.27 6.08
CA LEU A 573 -11.96 16.25 6.93
C LEU A 573 -12.68 16.88 8.13
N ALA A 574 -12.11 17.92 8.74
CA ALA A 574 -12.76 18.63 9.83
C ALA A 574 -14.09 19.29 9.41
N ASP A 575 -14.13 19.85 8.20
CA ASP A 575 -15.35 20.44 7.63
C ASP A 575 -16.41 19.35 7.35
N GLU A 576 -16.01 18.17 6.86
CA GLU A 576 -16.90 17.02 6.69
C GLU A 576 -17.42 16.48 8.04
N ILE A 577 -16.59 16.47 9.08
CA ILE A 577 -16.99 16.11 10.44
C ILE A 577 -18.06 17.09 10.97
N ASP A 578 -17.89 18.39 10.76
CA ASP A 578 -18.89 19.39 11.16
C ASP A 578 -20.22 19.17 10.42
N LEU A 579 -20.17 18.87 9.11
CA LEU A 579 -21.35 18.51 8.33
C LEU A 579 -22.02 17.23 8.82
N PHE A 580 -21.25 16.19 9.14
CA PHE A 580 -21.76 14.96 9.74
C PHE A 580 -22.48 15.25 11.07
N CYS A 581 -21.85 16.04 11.95
CA CYS A 581 -22.44 16.41 13.23
C CYS A 581 -23.76 17.16 13.07
N ASP A 582 -23.92 17.96 12.01
CA ASP A 582 -25.18 18.66 11.73
C ASP A 582 -26.27 17.72 11.19
N LEU A 583 -25.88 16.72 10.39
CA LEU A 583 -26.81 15.74 9.84
C LEU A 583 -27.38 14.77 10.89
N VAL A 584 -26.60 14.44 11.93
CA VAL A 584 -27.05 13.50 12.98
C VAL A 584 -27.75 14.14 14.18
N LYS A 585 -27.88 15.49 14.18
CA LYS A 585 -28.69 16.23 15.16
C LYS A 585 -30.19 16.03 14.90
#